data_35aba5ade67ef3ace157fd44db798e83
#
_entry.id   35aba5ade67ef3ace157fd44db798e83
#
_cell.length_a   1.000
_cell.length_b   1.000
_cell.length_c   1.000
_cell.angle_alpha   90.00
_cell.angle_beta   90.00
_cell.angle_gamma   90.00
#
_symmetry.space_group_name_H-M   'P 1'
#
loop_
_entity.id
_entity.type
_entity.pdbx_description
1 polymer ?
#
loop_
_entity_poly.entity_id
_entity_poly.type
_entity_poly.pdbx_seq_one_letter_code
_entity_poly.pdbx_strand_id
1 'polypeptide(L)'
;MKRKIQNDIDLKEKSVDEAGILVKDNITSMPDYGKPYISPYLTICINHKGTAEGEYDSLPVHFNPLDIAVVYPNHVLTIKQTSKDSKMTLVVVSTSHFVTLSNRYLHLNRFKYETNPSYHLTEEQYVSIKSIVESMRQISKLDVPARKELMTNMFDVLIQMVEIFRQKNTKEQPMSKIRLSTQFYNALVEHCLTERNVDFYADLFHLTSKHFSTTIRQETGYSASHWIRLYIVAQSKALLRNEPNMSLQDVSVKLGFNNQATLSRFFKRETGMTPSEYRWQFEK
;
A
#
# COMPACT_ATOMS: atom_id res chain seq x y z
N MET A 1 -32.83 -15.78 14.40
CA MET A 1 -32.81 -14.77 13.36
C MET A 1 -31.39 -14.23 13.23
N LYS A 2 -30.52 -14.92 12.46
CA LYS A 2 -29.13 -14.51 12.26
C LYS A 2 -29.12 -13.36 11.24
N ARG A 3 -28.89 -12.13 11.70
CA ARG A 3 -28.60 -10.99 10.82
C ARG A 3 -27.29 -11.31 10.08
N LYS A 4 -27.35 -11.44 8.77
CA LYS A 4 -26.20 -11.34 7.88
C LYS A 4 -25.61 -9.94 8.12
N ILE A 5 -24.52 -9.86 8.85
CA ILE A 5 -23.65 -8.68 8.83
C ILE A 5 -22.99 -8.74 7.46
N GLN A 6 -23.49 -7.93 6.57
CA GLN A 6 -22.97 -7.78 5.21
C GLN A 6 -21.62 -7.07 5.38
N ASN A 7 -20.54 -7.73 4.96
CA ASN A 7 -19.18 -7.20 5.04
C ASN A 7 -19.09 -5.88 4.24
N ASP A 8 -19.13 -4.75 4.94
CA ASP A 8 -19.04 -3.40 4.33
C ASP A 8 -17.65 -3.12 3.73
N ILE A 9 -16.65 -3.98 3.98
CA ILE A 9 -15.33 -3.91 3.38
C ILE A 9 -15.12 -5.10 2.43
N ASP A 10 -16.09 -5.39 1.58
CA ASP A 10 -15.81 -6.18 0.38
C ASP A 10 -15.05 -5.26 -0.62
N LEU A 11 -13.76 -5.12 -0.37
CA LEU A 11 -12.82 -4.59 -1.36
C LEU A 11 -12.70 -5.69 -2.42
N LYS A 12 -13.66 -5.75 -3.33
CA LYS A 12 -13.51 -6.61 -4.51
C LYS A 12 -12.21 -6.15 -5.16
N GLU A 13 -11.18 -6.96 -5.08
CA GLU A 13 -9.83 -6.66 -5.60
C GLU A 13 -9.91 -6.08 -7.00
N LYS A 14 -10.78 -6.65 -7.83
CA LYS A 14 -11.05 -6.17 -9.18
C LYS A 14 -11.50 -4.71 -9.22
N SER A 15 -12.34 -4.25 -8.28
CA SER A 15 -12.84 -2.86 -8.28
C SER A 15 -11.79 -1.84 -7.84
N VAL A 16 -10.86 -2.22 -6.98
CA VAL A 16 -9.74 -1.35 -6.56
C VAL A 16 -8.71 -1.25 -7.67
N ASP A 17 -8.36 -2.36 -8.30
CA ASP A 17 -7.39 -2.37 -9.39
C ASP A 17 -7.89 -1.63 -10.63
N GLU A 18 -9.18 -1.73 -10.94
CA GLU A 18 -9.79 -0.98 -12.06
C GLU A 18 -9.87 0.52 -11.78
N ALA A 19 -10.21 0.92 -10.55
CA ALA A 19 -10.32 2.33 -10.17
C ALA A 19 -8.96 3.01 -9.99
N GLY A 20 -7.92 2.25 -9.56
CA GLY A 20 -6.62 2.78 -9.15
C GLY A 20 -6.64 3.40 -7.76
N ILE A 21 -7.58 4.30 -7.48
CA ILE A 21 -7.83 4.93 -6.18
C ILE A 21 -9.33 4.87 -5.89
N LEU A 22 -9.68 4.38 -4.70
CA LEU A 22 -11.05 4.23 -4.23
C LEU A 22 -11.24 4.94 -2.89
N VAL A 23 -12.35 5.68 -2.76
CA VAL A 23 -12.78 6.29 -1.49
C VAL A 23 -13.99 5.54 -0.97
N LYS A 24 -13.91 5.02 0.26
CA LYS A 24 -15.03 4.36 0.96
C LYS A 24 -15.36 5.07 2.25
N ASP A 25 -16.58 5.55 2.36
CA ASP A 25 -17.09 6.25 3.53
C ASP A 25 -17.96 5.36 4.42
N ASN A 26 -18.19 5.87 5.63
CA ASN A 26 -19.11 5.27 6.59
C ASN A 26 -18.75 3.83 6.97
N ILE A 27 -17.46 3.54 7.04
CA ILE A 27 -17.01 2.24 7.54
C ILE A 27 -17.25 2.21 9.04
N THR A 28 -18.13 1.32 9.48
CA THR A 28 -18.54 1.18 10.88
C THR A 28 -18.03 -0.09 11.54
N SER A 29 -17.53 -1.02 10.74
CA SER A 29 -16.97 -2.28 11.22
C SER A 29 -15.87 -2.76 10.28
N MET A 30 -14.93 -3.51 10.84
CA MET A 30 -13.90 -4.20 10.07
C MET A 30 -14.26 -5.68 9.93
N PRO A 31 -13.91 -6.35 8.82
CA PRO A 31 -14.12 -7.78 8.72
C PRO A 31 -13.23 -8.53 9.73
N ASP A 32 -13.75 -9.66 10.24
CA ASP A 32 -12.97 -10.65 10.98
C ASP A 32 -12.16 -10.10 12.18
N TYR A 33 -12.86 -9.59 13.21
CA TYR A 33 -12.22 -9.21 14.48
C TYR A 33 -11.30 -10.30 15.02
N GLY A 34 -10.10 -9.90 15.47
CA GLY A 34 -9.09 -10.77 16.03
C GLY A 34 -8.32 -11.62 15.02
N LYS A 35 -8.65 -11.55 13.74
CA LYS A 35 -7.90 -12.23 12.69
C LYS A 35 -6.89 -11.30 12.02
N PRO A 36 -5.64 -11.74 11.79
CA PRO A 36 -4.68 -10.99 11.02
C PRO A 36 -5.16 -10.80 9.59
N TYR A 37 -5.12 -9.56 9.12
CA TYR A 37 -5.44 -9.18 7.74
C TYR A 37 -4.23 -8.54 7.09
N ILE A 38 -3.87 -8.99 5.90
CA ILE A 38 -2.80 -8.43 5.09
C ILE A 38 -3.42 -7.81 3.85
N SER A 39 -3.38 -6.48 3.77
CA SER A 39 -3.85 -5.77 2.58
C SER A 39 -2.73 -5.63 1.55
N PRO A 40 -2.98 -5.92 0.26
CA PRO A 40 -2.03 -5.60 -0.80
C PRO A 40 -2.05 -4.11 -1.18
N TYR A 41 -2.92 -3.31 -0.55
CA TYR A 41 -3.19 -1.92 -0.90
C TYR A 41 -2.58 -0.94 0.08
N LEU A 42 -2.13 0.22 -0.41
CA LEU A 42 -1.93 1.38 0.45
C LEU A 42 -3.31 1.88 0.88
N THR A 43 -3.52 2.04 2.18
CA THR A 43 -4.78 2.53 2.73
C THR A 43 -4.54 3.68 3.69
N ILE A 44 -5.17 4.83 3.40
CA ILE A 44 -5.26 5.94 4.35
C ILE A 44 -6.61 5.82 5.04
N CYS A 45 -6.58 5.66 6.36
CA CYS A 45 -7.77 5.56 7.20
C CYS A 45 -7.93 6.83 8.03
N ILE A 46 -9.12 7.43 8.01
CA ILE A 46 -9.45 8.64 8.78
C ILE A 46 -10.57 8.28 9.74
N ASN A 47 -10.33 8.46 11.04
CA ASN A 47 -11.35 8.20 12.05
C ASN A 47 -12.15 9.46 12.35
N HIS A 48 -13.46 9.39 12.11
CA HIS A 48 -14.39 10.50 12.36
C HIS A 48 -15.03 10.40 13.74
N LYS A 49 -15.30 9.17 14.20
CA LYS A 49 -16.01 8.92 15.46
C LYS A 49 -15.72 7.52 15.99
N GLY A 50 -15.81 7.38 17.33
CA GLY A 50 -15.59 6.13 17.99
C GLY A 50 -14.11 5.73 18.04
N THR A 51 -13.83 4.56 18.57
CA THR A 51 -12.45 4.06 18.76
C THR A 51 -12.28 2.69 18.12
N ALA A 52 -11.04 2.39 17.72
CA ALA A 52 -10.63 1.05 17.36
C ALA A 52 -9.34 0.68 18.09
N GLU A 53 -9.23 -0.60 18.45
CA GLU A 53 -8.03 -1.17 19.06
C GLU A 53 -7.59 -2.39 18.28
N GLY A 54 -6.28 -2.56 18.17
CA GLY A 54 -5.73 -3.66 17.43
C GLY A 54 -4.22 -3.74 17.48
N GLU A 55 -3.66 -4.39 16.48
CA GLU A 55 -2.22 -4.51 16.29
C GLU A 55 -1.86 -4.20 14.84
N TYR A 56 -0.78 -3.48 14.66
CA TYR A 56 -0.12 -3.27 13.37
C TYR A 56 1.28 -3.88 13.44
N ASP A 57 1.53 -4.93 12.67
CA ASP A 57 2.73 -5.74 12.75
C ASP A 57 3.07 -6.22 14.17
N SER A 58 2.04 -6.67 14.91
CA SER A 58 2.12 -7.10 16.31
C SER A 58 2.42 -5.99 17.34
N LEU A 59 2.48 -4.71 16.91
CA LEU A 59 2.55 -3.58 17.82
C LEU A 59 1.13 -3.08 18.13
N PRO A 60 0.78 -2.85 19.40
CA PRO A 60 -0.53 -2.37 19.77
C PRO A 60 -0.79 -0.98 19.17
N VAL A 61 -1.98 -0.81 18.60
CA VAL A 61 -2.45 0.47 18.06
C VAL A 61 -3.81 0.81 18.65
N HIS A 62 -3.96 2.09 18.99
CA HIS A 62 -5.23 2.70 19.36
C HIS A 62 -5.56 3.76 18.33
N PHE A 63 -6.81 3.78 17.90
CA PHE A 63 -7.26 4.68 16.84
C PHE A 63 -8.46 5.45 17.37
N ASN A 64 -8.26 6.73 17.65
CA ASN A 64 -9.23 7.62 18.30
C ASN A 64 -9.87 8.56 17.26
N PRO A 65 -10.96 9.26 17.58
CA PRO A 65 -11.46 10.33 16.73
C PRO A 65 -10.38 11.36 16.39
N LEU A 66 -10.38 11.86 15.17
CA LEU A 66 -9.36 12.72 14.57
C LEU A 66 -8.00 12.05 14.30
N ASP A 67 -7.85 10.76 14.55
CA ASP A 67 -6.66 10.06 14.13
C ASP A 67 -6.72 9.74 12.62
N ILE A 68 -5.55 9.81 12.00
CA ILE A 68 -5.31 9.34 10.64
C ILE A 68 -4.23 8.26 10.66
N ALA A 69 -4.46 7.19 9.90
CA ALA A 69 -3.51 6.10 9.76
C ALA A 69 -3.15 5.88 8.30
N VAL A 70 -1.88 5.58 8.04
CA VAL A 70 -1.39 5.13 6.72
C VAL A 70 -0.94 3.69 6.86
N VAL A 71 -1.72 2.78 6.31
CA VAL A 71 -1.45 1.34 6.27
C VAL A 71 -0.79 1.02 4.93
N TYR A 72 0.46 0.59 4.97
CA TYR A 72 1.21 0.23 3.77
C TYR A 72 0.84 -1.18 3.27
N PRO A 73 1.05 -1.46 1.97
CA PRO A 73 0.85 -2.79 1.43
C PRO A 73 1.65 -3.85 2.20
N ASN A 74 1.01 -4.99 2.39
CA ASN A 74 1.60 -6.20 2.97
C ASN A 74 1.99 -6.13 4.46
N HIS A 75 1.57 -5.09 5.17
CA HIS A 75 1.62 -5.07 6.63
C HIS A 75 0.46 -5.85 7.23
N VAL A 76 0.67 -6.39 8.42
CA VAL A 76 -0.33 -7.18 9.14
C VAL A 76 -1.13 -6.25 10.05
N LEU A 77 -2.42 -6.14 9.79
CA LEU A 77 -3.37 -5.43 10.64
C LEU A 77 -4.30 -6.43 11.33
N THR A 78 -4.42 -6.36 12.65
CA THR A 78 -5.37 -7.14 13.41
C THR A 78 -6.26 -6.20 14.20
N ILE A 79 -7.53 -6.08 13.84
CA ILE A 79 -8.49 -5.27 14.60
C ILE A 79 -9.12 -6.17 15.67
N LYS A 80 -8.93 -5.82 16.93
CA LYS A 80 -9.46 -6.57 18.08
C LYS A 80 -10.88 -6.14 18.45
N GLN A 81 -11.11 -4.83 18.45
CA GLN A 81 -12.44 -4.28 18.71
C GLN A 81 -12.60 -2.88 18.11
N THR A 82 -13.87 -2.50 17.89
CA THR A 82 -14.27 -1.13 17.56
C THR A 82 -15.46 -0.73 18.44
N SER A 83 -15.57 0.55 18.76
CA SER A 83 -16.77 1.06 19.44
C SER A 83 -18.00 0.97 18.52
N LYS A 84 -19.19 0.89 19.12
CA LYS A 84 -20.47 0.76 18.34
C LYS A 84 -20.79 1.96 17.46
N ASP A 85 -20.24 3.11 17.78
CA ASP A 85 -20.42 4.36 17.08
C ASP A 85 -19.26 4.69 16.13
N SER A 86 -18.37 3.71 15.88
CA SER A 86 -17.22 3.86 14.99
C SER A 86 -17.65 4.28 13.59
N LYS A 87 -16.94 5.28 13.05
CA LYS A 87 -17.16 5.81 11.72
C LYS A 87 -15.85 6.27 11.10
N MET A 88 -15.47 5.66 10.01
CA MET A 88 -14.19 5.90 9.33
C MET A 88 -14.39 6.11 7.83
N THR A 89 -13.44 6.78 7.20
CA THR A 89 -13.28 6.83 5.74
C THR A 89 -11.97 6.19 5.35
N LEU A 90 -11.98 5.38 4.32
CA LEU A 90 -10.80 4.75 3.73
C LEU A 90 -10.53 5.33 2.34
N VAL A 91 -9.28 5.72 2.09
CA VAL A 91 -8.76 5.99 0.75
C VAL A 91 -7.81 4.84 0.42
N VAL A 92 -8.21 4.00 -0.53
CA VAL A 92 -7.51 2.77 -0.90
C VAL A 92 -6.86 2.95 -2.26
N VAL A 93 -5.57 2.67 -2.36
CA VAL A 93 -4.77 2.81 -3.58
C VAL A 93 -4.29 1.44 -4.03
N SER A 94 -4.58 1.07 -5.28
CA SER A 94 -4.18 -0.21 -5.84
C SER A 94 -2.66 -0.37 -5.85
N THR A 95 -2.18 -1.60 -5.79
CA THR A 95 -0.75 -1.91 -5.80
C THR A 95 -0.05 -1.36 -7.03
N SER A 96 -0.67 -1.49 -8.21
CA SER A 96 -0.12 -0.97 -9.46
C SER A 96 -0.02 0.56 -9.45
N HIS A 97 -1.04 1.24 -8.91
CA HIS A 97 -1.05 2.69 -8.80
C HIS A 97 -0.06 3.18 -7.73
N PHE A 98 -0.01 2.51 -6.58
CA PHE A 98 0.95 2.79 -5.51
C PHE A 98 2.40 2.71 -5.98
N VAL A 99 2.75 1.68 -6.77
CA VAL A 99 4.09 1.54 -7.35
C VAL A 99 4.43 2.71 -8.27
N THR A 100 3.48 3.14 -9.12
CA THR A 100 3.67 4.31 -10.00
C THR A 100 3.88 5.59 -9.20
N LEU A 101 3.09 5.79 -8.15
CA LEU A 101 3.19 6.93 -7.24
C LEU A 101 4.44 6.85 -6.35
N SER A 102 4.88 5.66 -5.98
CA SER A 102 6.00 5.47 -5.06
C SER A 102 7.29 6.11 -5.58
N ASN A 103 7.50 6.13 -6.89
CA ASN A 103 8.65 6.82 -7.49
C ASN A 103 8.60 8.34 -7.32
N ARG A 104 7.41 8.94 -7.22
CA ARG A 104 7.23 10.38 -6.93
C ARG A 104 7.48 10.71 -5.47
N TYR A 105 7.27 9.75 -4.56
CA TYR A 105 7.31 9.95 -3.11
C TYR A 105 8.45 9.23 -2.40
N LEU A 106 9.51 8.84 -3.13
CA LEU A 106 10.73 8.27 -2.55
C LEU A 106 11.33 9.14 -1.44
N HIS A 107 11.14 10.45 -1.52
CA HIS A 107 11.59 11.42 -0.53
C HIS A 107 10.68 11.54 0.69
N LEU A 108 9.42 11.08 0.60
CA LEU A 108 8.55 11.04 1.76
C LEU A 108 9.06 9.94 2.68
N ASN A 109 9.43 10.31 3.87
CA ASN A 109 10.15 9.48 4.84
C ASN A 109 9.25 8.32 5.29
N ARG A 110 9.16 7.25 4.48
CA ARG A 110 8.31 6.07 4.68
C ARG A 110 8.57 5.36 6.00
N PHE A 111 9.82 5.44 6.47
CA PHE A 111 10.27 4.81 7.70
C PHE A 111 9.46 5.20 8.94
N LYS A 112 8.79 6.33 8.91
CA LYS A 112 8.09 6.87 10.08
C LYS A 112 6.70 6.26 10.29
N TYR A 113 6.09 5.66 9.24
CA TYR A 113 4.75 5.04 9.34
C TYR A 113 4.75 3.62 9.89
N GLU A 114 5.90 2.99 9.98
CA GLU A 114 6.01 1.55 10.10
C GLU A 114 6.00 1.04 11.54
N THR A 115 6.37 1.89 12.48
CA THR A 115 6.24 1.56 13.91
C THR A 115 4.95 2.08 14.52
N ASN A 116 4.40 3.17 13.97
CA ASN A 116 3.10 3.71 14.35
C ASN A 116 2.41 4.23 13.08
N PRO A 117 1.45 3.49 12.53
CA PRO A 117 0.75 3.89 11.31
C PRO A 117 -0.15 5.10 11.52
N SER A 118 -0.48 5.45 12.78
CA SER A 118 -1.44 6.48 13.11
C SER A 118 -0.82 7.65 13.89
N TYR A 119 -1.42 8.82 13.73
CA TYR A 119 -1.15 9.99 14.53
C TYR A 119 -2.39 10.86 14.64
N HIS A 120 -2.44 11.68 15.68
CA HIS A 120 -3.56 12.56 15.97
C HIS A 120 -3.46 13.88 15.19
N LEU A 121 -4.57 14.30 14.56
CA LEU A 121 -4.70 15.57 13.85
C LEU A 121 -5.28 16.64 14.78
N THR A 122 -4.87 17.90 14.59
CA THR A 122 -5.64 19.02 15.14
C THR A 122 -6.97 19.14 14.39
N GLU A 123 -7.94 19.84 14.97
CA GLU A 123 -9.24 20.10 14.33
C GLU A 123 -9.07 20.76 12.94
N GLU A 124 -8.17 21.73 12.79
CA GLU A 124 -7.91 22.41 11.52
C GLU A 124 -7.29 21.44 10.48
N GLN A 125 -6.36 20.60 10.91
CA GLN A 125 -5.74 19.59 10.05
C GLN A 125 -6.76 18.55 9.60
N TYR A 126 -7.62 18.10 10.52
CA TYR A 126 -8.70 17.16 10.23
C TYR A 126 -9.69 17.76 9.21
N VAL A 127 -10.13 19.01 9.39
CA VAL A 127 -11.02 19.68 8.43
C VAL A 127 -10.38 19.76 7.05
N SER A 128 -9.10 20.09 6.98
CA SER A 128 -8.34 20.16 5.72
C SER A 128 -8.28 18.81 4.99
N ILE A 129 -7.90 17.74 5.71
CA ILE A 129 -7.86 16.37 5.17
C ILE A 129 -9.25 15.91 4.73
N LYS A 130 -10.27 16.13 5.55
CA LYS A 130 -11.65 15.77 5.24
C LYS A 130 -12.16 16.46 3.97
N SER A 131 -11.83 17.73 3.76
CA SER A 131 -12.23 18.48 2.57
C SER A 131 -11.63 17.89 1.29
N ILE A 132 -10.36 17.49 1.33
CA ILE A 132 -9.71 16.83 0.19
C ILE A 132 -10.38 15.49 -0.11
N VAL A 133 -10.61 14.67 0.91
CA VAL A 133 -11.24 13.36 0.74
C VAL A 133 -12.68 13.47 0.24
N GLU A 134 -13.43 14.47 0.71
CA GLU A 134 -14.77 14.75 0.17
C GLU A 134 -14.70 15.15 -1.31
N SER A 135 -13.74 15.99 -1.70
CA SER A 135 -13.51 16.34 -3.11
C SER A 135 -13.17 15.11 -3.94
N MET A 136 -12.30 14.22 -3.44
CA MET A 136 -11.98 12.93 -4.10
C MET A 136 -13.25 12.08 -4.27
N ARG A 137 -14.12 12.05 -3.27
CA ARG A 137 -15.39 11.32 -3.31
C ARG A 137 -16.32 11.87 -4.39
N GLN A 138 -16.38 13.18 -4.57
CA GLN A 138 -17.17 13.78 -5.66
C GLN A 138 -16.55 13.47 -7.03
N ILE A 139 -15.23 13.60 -7.17
CA ILE A 139 -14.52 13.29 -8.42
C ILE A 139 -14.72 11.82 -8.81
N SER A 140 -14.72 10.89 -7.85
CA SER A 140 -14.90 9.47 -8.12
C SER A 140 -16.24 9.13 -8.81
N LYS A 141 -17.26 9.99 -8.69
CA LYS A 141 -18.58 9.83 -9.30
C LYS A 141 -18.68 10.45 -10.69
N LEU A 142 -17.69 11.23 -11.12
CA LEU A 142 -17.72 11.87 -12.43
C LEU A 142 -17.51 10.81 -13.53
N ASP A 143 -18.30 10.91 -14.57
CA ASP A 143 -18.13 10.12 -15.79
C ASP A 143 -17.41 10.95 -16.85
N VAL A 144 -16.10 11.13 -16.63
CA VAL A 144 -15.24 11.92 -17.51
C VAL A 144 -13.91 11.20 -17.73
N PRO A 145 -13.31 11.31 -18.93
CA PRO A 145 -12.01 10.65 -19.21
C PRO A 145 -10.89 11.03 -18.22
N ALA A 146 -10.88 12.30 -17.78
CA ALA A 146 -9.87 12.84 -16.86
C ALA A 146 -10.05 12.36 -15.39
N ARG A 147 -11.07 11.59 -15.05
CA ARG A 147 -11.36 11.18 -13.65
C ARG A 147 -10.17 10.53 -12.97
N LYS A 148 -9.48 9.60 -13.64
CA LYS A 148 -8.31 8.90 -13.07
C LYS A 148 -7.15 9.86 -12.77
N GLU A 149 -6.90 10.80 -13.66
CA GLU A 149 -5.86 11.81 -13.48
C GLU A 149 -6.22 12.77 -12.34
N LEU A 150 -7.46 13.25 -12.28
CA LEU A 150 -7.94 14.08 -11.19
C LEU A 150 -7.83 13.37 -9.84
N MET A 151 -8.23 12.09 -9.76
CA MET A 151 -8.08 11.30 -8.54
C MET A 151 -6.62 11.15 -8.12
N THR A 152 -5.72 10.95 -9.07
CA THR A 152 -4.27 10.88 -8.83
C THR A 152 -3.73 12.19 -8.27
N ASN A 153 -4.06 13.32 -8.90
CA ASN A 153 -3.62 14.64 -8.45
C ASN A 153 -4.15 14.99 -7.05
N MET A 154 -5.40 14.66 -6.76
CA MET A 154 -5.98 14.85 -5.42
C MET A 154 -5.32 13.94 -4.37
N PHE A 155 -4.97 12.71 -4.74
CA PHE A 155 -4.22 11.83 -3.85
C PHE A 155 -2.80 12.36 -3.61
N ASP A 156 -2.16 12.96 -4.60
CA ASP A 156 -0.86 13.62 -4.48
C ASP A 156 -0.91 14.74 -3.42
N VAL A 157 -1.96 15.56 -3.44
CA VAL A 157 -2.18 16.59 -2.43
C VAL A 157 -2.42 15.96 -1.06
N LEU A 158 -3.30 14.96 -0.97
CA LEU A 158 -3.63 14.27 0.28
C LEU A 158 -2.40 13.70 0.97
N ILE A 159 -1.59 12.91 0.25
CA ILE A 159 -0.42 12.25 0.85
C ILE A 159 0.66 13.23 1.31
N GLN A 160 0.85 14.34 0.57
CA GLN A 160 1.77 15.39 0.97
C GLN A 160 1.29 16.10 2.24
N MET A 161 0.00 16.42 2.35
CA MET A 161 -0.56 17.02 3.57
C MET A 161 -0.48 16.07 4.76
N VAL A 162 -0.80 14.79 4.56
CA VAL A 162 -0.64 13.74 5.56
C VAL A 162 0.80 13.72 6.08
N GLU A 163 1.78 13.77 5.19
CA GLU A 163 3.20 13.78 5.58
C GLU A 163 3.60 15.06 6.35
N ILE A 164 3.18 16.23 5.87
CA ILE A 164 3.47 17.51 6.54
C ILE A 164 2.89 17.52 7.96
N PHE A 165 1.65 17.08 8.13
CA PHE A 165 0.99 17.07 9.43
C PHE A 165 1.61 16.02 10.36
N ARG A 166 2.00 14.87 9.82
CA ARG A 166 2.71 13.87 10.58
C ARG A 166 4.04 14.39 11.13
N GLN A 167 4.84 15.05 10.31
CA GLN A 167 6.12 15.64 10.74
C GLN A 167 5.95 16.65 11.88
N LYS A 168 4.83 17.40 11.87
CA LYS A 168 4.52 18.36 12.94
C LYS A 168 4.03 17.68 14.22
N ASN A 169 3.31 16.55 14.10
CA ASN A 169 2.56 15.95 15.22
C ASN A 169 3.29 14.77 15.88
N THR A 170 4.31 14.21 15.22
CA THR A 170 5.04 13.06 15.75
C THR A 170 6.48 13.41 16.12
N LYS A 171 6.95 12.89 17.25
CA LYS A 171 8.38 12.94 17.61
C LYS A 171 9.14 11.92 16.75
N GLU A 172 10.29 12.31 16.22
CA GLU A 172 11.16 11.38 15.49
C GLU A 172 11.57 10.20 16.38
N GLN A 173 11.37 8.98 15.86
CA GLN A 173 11.94 7.78 16.49
C GLN A 173 13.33 7.50 15.91
N PRO A 174 14.31 7.08 16.73
CA PRO A 174 15.64 6.71 16.24
C PRO A 174 15.56 5.53 15.27
N MET A 175 16.37 5.58 14.21
CA MET A 175 16.42 4.56 13.15
C MET A 175 16.69 3.13 13.67
N SER A 176 17.36 3.01 14.82
CA SER A 176 17.63 1.72 15.47
C SER A 176 16.39 0.95 15.96
N LYS A 177 15.22 1.60 15.95
CA LYS A 177 13.92 0.97 16.31
C LYS A 177 13.09 0.52 15.09
N ILE A 178 13.59 0.78 13.89
CA ILE A 178 12.88 0.40 12.67
C ILE A 178 13.09 -1.08 12.40
N ARG A 179 12.00 -1.83 12.15
CA ARG A 179 12.07 -3.26 11.85
C ARG A 179 12.91 -3.53 10.61
N LEU A 180 13.56 -4.69 10.58
CA LEU A 180 14.37 -5.11 9.44
C LEU A 180 13.53 -5.25 8.16
N SER A 181 12.31 -5.76 8.27
CA SER A 181 11.38 -5.88 7.13
C SER A 181 11.07 -4.56 6.46
N THR A 182 10.96 -3.54 7.22
CA THR A 182 10.79 -2.16 6.84
C THR A 182 11.99 -1.62 6.07
N GLN A 183 13.17 -1.74 6.66
CA GLN A 183 14.42 -1.34 6.02
C GLN A 183 14.63 -2.12 4.71
N PHE A 184 14.33 -3.42 4.74
CA PHE A 184 14.36 -4.27 3.55
C PHE A 184 13.39 -3.79 2.47
N TYR A 185 12.14 -3.45 2.82
CA TYR A 185 11.18 -2.96 1.83
C TYR A 185 11.66 -1.69 1.14
N ASN A 186 12.30 -0.78 1.87
CA ASN A 186 12.85 0.43 1.27
C ASN A 186 14.03 0.13 0.36
N ALA A 187 14.95 -0.72 0.79
CA ALA A 187 16.04 -1.20 -0.04
C ALA A 187 15.52 -1.93 -1.30
N LEU A 188 14.41 -2.67 -1.17
CA LEU A 188 13.75 -3.34 -2.28
C LEU A 188 13.24 -2.33 -3.31
N VAL A 189 12.59 -1.26 -2.87
CA VAL A 189 12.12 -0.19 -3.75
C VAL A 189 13.26 0.46 -4.52
N GLU A 190 14.40 0.64 -3.88
CA GLU A 190 15.57 1.30 -4.45
C GLU A 190 16.36 0.39 -5.42
N HIS A 191 16.52 -0.89 -5.06
CA HIS A 191 17.48 -1.77 -5.74
C HIS A 191 16.86 -2.92 -6.53
N CYS A 192 15.57 -3.25 -6.36
CA CYS A 192 15.01 -4.52 -6.88
C CYS A 192 15.03 -4.66 -8.41
N LEU A 193 15.11 -3.57 -9.16
CA LEU A 193 15.21 -3.65 -10.62
C LEU A 193 16.59 -4.10 -11.08
N THR A 194 17.64 -3.83 -10.29
CA THR A 194 19.03 -4.21 -10.56
C THR A 194 19.45 -5.41 -9.73
N GLU A 195 18.99 -5.48 -8.48
CA GLU A 195 19.43 -6.48 -7.49
C GLU A 195 18.25 -7.34 -7.00
N ARG A 196 18.31 -8.64 -7.29
CA ARG A 196 17.24 -9.60 -6.97
C ARG A 196 17.68 -10.71 -6.05
N ASN A 197 18.98 -10.74 -5.71
CA ASN A 197 19.53 -11.74 -4.82
C ASN A 197 19.27 -11.34 -3.36
N VAL A 198 18.78 -12.28 -2.56
CA VAL A 198 18.59 -12.08 -1.12
C VAL A 198 19.91 -11.76 -0.41
N ASP A 199 21.02 -12.32 -0.90
CA ASP A 199 22.35 -12.09 -0.33
C ASP A 199 22.74 -10.61 -0.40
N PHE A 200 22.44 -9.93 -1.52
CA PHE A 200 22.66 -8.49 -1.65
C PHE A 200 22.00 -7.70 -0.51
N TYR A 201 20.72 -8.00 -0.24
CA TYR A 201 20.00 -7.32 0.84
C TYR A 201 20.51 -7.70 2.23
N ALA A 202 20.89 -8.94 2.44
CA ALA A 202 21.50 -9.38 3.69
C ALA A 202 22.82 -8.62 3.95
N ASP A 203 23.68 -8.52 2.95
CA ASP A 203 24.95 -7.80 3.01
C ASP A 203 24.75 -6.30 3.28
N LEU A 204 23.71 -5.69 2.65
CA LEU A 204 23.37 -4.29 2.87
C LEU A 204 23.06 -3.97 4.36
N PHE A 205 22.49 -4.94 5.08
CA PHE A 205 22.20 -4.84 6.51
C PHE A 205 23.24 -5.50 7.41
N HIS A 206 24.38 -5.90 6.86
CA HIS A 206 25.46 -6.58 7.59
C HIS A 206 25.00 -7.86 8.31
N LEU A 207 24.09 -8.62 7.68
CA LEU A 207 23.53 -9.86 8.19
C LEU A 207 23.90 -11.04 7.29
N THR A 208 23.92 -12.24 7.87
CA THR A 208 23.95 -13.46 7.04
C THR A 208 22.60 -13.64 6.34
N SER A 209 22.60 -14.18 5.11
CA SER A 209 21.38 -14.47 4.34
C SER A 209 20.37 -15.32 5.10
N LYS A 210 20.86 -16.25 5.94
CA LYS A 210 20.02 -17.09 6.80
C LYS A 210 19.33 -16.26 7.88
N HIS A 211 20.06 -15.43 8.60
CA HIS A 211 19.49 -14.56 9.65
C HIS A 211 18.52 -13.55 9.06
N PHE A 212 18.93 -12.86 8.01
CA PHE A 212 18.10 -11.93 7.26
C PHE A 212 16.76 -12.57 6.84
N SER A 213 16.81 -13.69 6.09
CA SER A 213 15.62 -14.38 5.59
C SER A 213 14.71 -14.88 6.73
N THR A 214 15.29 -15.35 7.82
CA THR A 214 14.53 -15.80 9.00
C THR A 214 13.80 -14.64 9.64
N THR A 215 14.50 -13.51 9.87
CA THR A 215 13.92 -12.32 10.48
C THR A 215 12.81 -11.73 9.60
N ILE A 216 13.05 -11.57 8.28
CA ILE A 216 12.03 -11.10 7.34
C ILE A 216 10.79 -12.01 7.40
N ARG A 217 10.97 -13.33 7.41
CA ARG A 217 9.85 -14.26 7.50
C ARG A 217 9.11 -14.18 8.83
N GLN A 218 9.81 -14.00 9.93
CA GLN A 218 9.18 -13.83 11.24
C GLN A 218 8.38 -12.54 11.34
N GLU A 219 8.90 -11.45 10.77
CA GLU A 219 8.27 -10.14 10.83
C GLU A 219 7.09 -10.00 9.85
N THR A 220 7.12 -10.68 8.69
CA THR A 220 6.15 -10.47 7.59
C THR A 220 5.30 -11.69 7.24
N GLY A 221 5.64 -12.86 7.76
CA GLY A 221 5.03 -14.13 7.35
C GLY A 221 5.56 -14.71 6.03
N TYR A 222 6.31 -13.94 5.23
CA TYR A 222 6.80 -14.31 3.90
C TYR A 222 8.32 -14.24 3.81
N SER A 223 8.91 -15.05 2.91
CA SER A 223 10.36 -15.00 2.66
C SER A 223 10.76 -13.73 1.92
N ALA A 224 12.01 -13.28 2.10
CA ALA A 224 12.57 -12.15 1.35
C ALA A 224 12.46 -12.34 -0.18
N SER A 225 12.71 -13.56 -0.68
CA SER A 225 12.53 -13.89 -2.09
C SER A 225 11.09 -13.74 -2.57
N HIS A 226 10.10 -13.99 -1.70
CA HIS A 226 8.69 -13.75 -2.03
C HIS A 226 8.42 -12.27 -2.24
N TRP A 227 8.92 -11.40 -1.35
CA TRP A 227 8.80 -9.96 -1.46
C TRP A 227 9.43 -9.39 -2.72
N ILE A 228 10.65 -9.86 -3.06
CA ILE A 228 11.35 -9.48 -4.28
C ILE A 228 10.48 -9.81 -5.51
N ARG A 229 9.93 -11.03 -5.59
CA ARG A 229 9.06 -11.42 -6.71
C ARG A 229 7.78 -10.58 -6.77
N LEU A 230 7.14 -10.36 -5.64
CA LEU A 230 5.91 -9.57 -5.54
C LEU A 230 6.13 -8.15 -6.04
N TYR A 231 7.24 -7.53 -5.64
CA TYR A 231 7.60 -6.19 -6.09
C TYR A 231 7.84 -6.13 -7.61
N ILE A 232 8.59 -7.08 -8.17
CA ILE A 232 8.85 -7.15 -9.62
C ILE A 232 7.53 -7.35 -10.39
N VAL A 233 6.62 -8.19 -9.90
CA VAL A 233 5.29 -8.38 -10.50
C VAL A 233 4.50 -7.07 -10.49
N ALA A 234 4.49 -6.35 -9.38
CA ALA A 234 3.79 -5.07 -9.26
C ALA A 234 4.35 -4.03 -10.25
N GLN A 235 5.69 -3.91 -10.36
CA GLN A 235 6.35 -3.05 -11.34
C GLN A 235 6.01 -3.46 -12.78
N SER A 236 6.02 -4.77 -13.06
CA SER A 236 5.66 -5.29 -14.39
C SER A 236 4.23 -4.92 -14.76
N LYS A 237 3.29 -5.13 -13.86
CA LYS A 237 1.87 -4.78 -14.06
C LYS A 237 1.69 -3.28 -14.30
N ALA A 238 2.38 -2.44 -13.53
CA ALA A 238 2.33 -0.99 -13.67
C ALA A 238 2.83 -0.53 -15.04
N LEU A 239 4.00 -1.03 -15.48
CA LEU A 239 4.55 -0.69 -16.80
C LEU A 239 3.65 -1.18 -17.95
N LEU A 240 3.18 -2.42 -17.89
CA LEU A 240 2.31 -2.99 -18.92
C LEU A 240 0.99 -2.22 -19.08
N ARG A 241 0.47 -1.65 -18.00
CA ARG A 241 -0.77 -0.89 -18.01
C ARG A 241 -0.58 0.57 -18.41
N ASN A 242 0.45 1.22 -17.87
CA ASN A 242 0.63 2.66 -18.02
C ASN A 242 1.38 3.05 -19.30
N GLU A 243 2.09 2.10 -19.90
CA GLU A 243 2.87 2.27 -21.13
C GLU A 243 2.41 1.25 -22.21
N PRO A 244 1.16 1.38 -22.71
CA PRO A 244 0.59 0.38 -23.62
C PRO A 244 1.38 0.24 -24.92
N ASN A 245 1.99 1.33 -25.40
CA ASN A 245 2.78 1.36 -26.65
C ASN A 245 4.24 0.89 -26.48
N MET A 246 4.71 0.68 -25.22
CA MET A 246 6.07 0.22 -24.99
C MET A 246 6.21 -1.24 -25.42
N SER A 247 7.26 -1.59 -26.18
CA SER A 247 7.52 -2.97 -26.55
C SER A 247 7.78 -3.84 -25.31
N LEU A 248 7.46 -5.14 -25.39
CA LEU A 248 7.78 -6.06 -24.28
C LEU A 248 9.29 -6.21 -24.07
N GLN A 249 10.07 -5.97 -25.09
CA GLN A 249 11.54 -5.92 -24.99
C GLN A 249 11.96 -4.74 -24.12
N ASP A 250 11.42 -3.54 -24.35
CA ASP A 250 11.74 -2.34 -23.57
C ASP A 250 11.24 -2.47 -22.12
N VAL A 251 10.05 -3.05 -21.94
CA VAL A 251 9.55 -3.40 -20.59
C VAL A 251 10.53 -4.34 -19.87
N SER A 252 11.07 -5.36 -20.59
CA SER A 252 12.03 -6.28 -20.00
C SER A 252 13.32 -5.59 -19.57
N VAL A 253 13.83 -4.68 -20.39
CA VAL A 253 15.03 -3.88 -20.08
C VAL A 253 14.78 -2.96 -18.88
N LYS A 254 13.68 -2.22 -18.86
CA LYS A 254 13.32 -1.35 -17.73
C LYS A 254 13.19 -2.09 -16.41
N LEU A 255 12.71 -3.33 -16.49
CA LEU A 255 12.58 -4.20 -15.31
C LEU A 255 13.87 -4.95 -14.97
N GLY A 256 14.97 -4.74 -15.68
CA GLY A 256 16.25 -5.41 -15.42
C GLY A 256 16.24 -6.91 -15.79
N PHE A 257 15.44 -7.36 -16.76
CA PHE A 257 15.53 -8.71 -17.32
C PHE A 257 16.44 -8.74 -18.54
N ASN A 258 17.18 -9.82 -18.70
CA ASN A 258 18.11 -9.99 -19.81
C ASN A 258 17.40 -9.97 -21.19
N ASN A 259 16.13 -10.40 -21.24
CA ASN A 259 15.33 -10.42 -22.46
C ASN A 259 13.84 -10.60 -22.17
N GLN A 260 13.02 -10.33 -23.19
CA GLN A 260 11.56 -10.49 -23.14
C GLN A 260 11.12 -11.91 -22.75
N ALA A 261 11.82 -12.95 -23.21
CA ALA A 261 11.44 -14.34 -22.92
C ALA A 261 11.58 -14.66 -21.42
N THR A 262 12.59 -14.11 -20.76
CA THR A 262 12.79 -14.26 -19.31
C THR A 262 11.73 -13.52 -18.51
N LEU A 263 11.38 -12.29 -18.90
CA LEU A 263 10.25 -11.55 -18.33
C LEU A 263 8.94 -12.34 -18.50
N SER A 264 8.66 -12.84 -19.69
CA SER A 264 7.40 -13.54 -19.99
C SER A 264 7.25 -14.81 -19.17
N ARG A 265 8.30 -15.61 -19.03
CA ARG A 265 8.31 -16.80 -18.17
C ARG A 265 8.11 -16.46 -16.71
N PHE A 266 8.82 -15.45 -16.21
CA PHE A 266 8.69 -14.97 -14.84
C PHE A 266 7.25 -14.50 -14.59
N PHE A 267 6.75 -13.59 -15.39
CA PHE A 267 5.42 -12.99 -15.22
C PHE A 267 4.30 -14.05 -15.29
N LYS A 268 4.36 -14.98 -16.26
CA LYS A 268 3.39 -16.07 -16.37
C LYS A 268 3.43 -17.01 -15.16
N ARG A 269 4.61 -17.33 -14.65
CA ARG A 269 4.74 -18.16 -13.45
C ARG A 269 4.13 -17.51 -12.22
N GLU A 270 4.33 -16.20 -12.04
CA GLU A 270 3.89 -15.48 -10.84
C GLU A 270 2.41 -15.04 -10.92
N THR A 271 1.86 -14.82 -12.12
CA THR A 271 0.51 -14.25 -12.31
C THR A 271 -0.49 -15.19 -13.00
N GLY A 272 -0.02 -16.30 -13.56
CA GLY A 272 -0.83 -17.23 -14.33
C GLY A 272 -1.05 -16.83 -15.80
N MET A 273 -0.70 -15.62 -16.21
CA MET A 273 -0.90 -15.10 -17.57
C MET A 273 0.37 -14.46 -18.14
N THR A 274 0.47 -14.37 -19.46
CA THR A 274 1.61 -13.70 -20.12
C THR A 274 1.49 -12.17 -20.01
N PRO A 275 2.60 -11.41 -20.14
CA PRO A 275 2.56 -9.94 -20.18
C PRO A 275 1.64 -9.39 -21.27
N SER A 276 1.58 -10.05 -22.45
CA SER A 276 0.69 -9.65 -23.55
C SER A 276 -0.78 -9.84 -23.19
N GLU A 277 -1.15 -11.01 -22.63
CA GLU A 277 -2.51 -11.29 -22.16
C GLU A 277 -2.93 -10.29 -21.08
N TYR A 278 -2.02 -9.94 -20.15
CA TYR A 278 -2.29 -8.95 -19.13
C TYR A 278 -2.52 -7.56 -19.73
N ARG A 279 -1.69 -7.10 -20.65
CA ARG A 279 -1.83 -5.81 -21.34
C ARG A 279 -3.15 -5.71 -22.07
N TRP A 280 -3.52 -6.75 -22.83
CA TRP A 280 -4.73 -6.78 -23.64
C TRP A 280 -6.03 -6.58 -22.81
N GLN A 281 -6.03 -6.90 -21.51
CA GLN A 281 -7.16 -6.63 -20.63
C GLN A 281 -7.48 -5.13 -20.44
N PHE A 282 -6.55 -4.25 -20.80
CA PHE A 282 -6.69 -2.80 -20.63
C PHE A 282 -6.74 -2.04 -21.96
N GLU A 283 -6.61 -2.72 -23.10
CA GLU A 283 -6.68 -2.12 -24.44
C GLU A 283 -8.12 -2.02 -25.00
N LYS A 284 -9.14 -2.29 -24.14
CA LYS A 284 -10.57 -2.21 -24.51
C LYS A 284 -11.22 -0.94 -24.01
#